data_e5b3a67ccc579b83254a4ee054485267
#
_entry.id   e5b3a67ccc579b83254a4ee054485267
#
_cell.length_a   1.000
_cell.length_b   1.000
_cell.length_c   1.000
_cell.angle_alpha   90.00
_cell.angle_beta   90.00
_cell.angle_gamma   90.00
#
_symmetry.space_group_name_H-M   'P 1'
#
loop_
_entity.id
_entity.type
_entity.pdbx_description
1 polymer ?
#
loop_
_entity_poly.entity_id
_entity_poly.type
_entity_poly.pdbx_seq_one_letter_code
_entity_poly.pdbx_strand_id
1 'polypeptide(L)'
;PGVRVENNCQNCGFQQVRINGLDGPYTQILIDSRPVFSALSGVYGLEQIPANMIERVEVMRGGGSALFGSSAIAGTINIITKEPQRNSAQIAHNVTMLGGSNTYDHATSLNASLVSDNRKAGLYVFGQSRFRPGYDYDGDGYTELPKIKSKTLGMRSFLKTGTYSRLTAEYHTIHEFRRGGNKLDRPPHEADIAEQVEHDINTGSLKFDYFAPNEKYRFSLFSSVQHINRESYYGTGKDLNAYGNTTDLTYVGGGQLFYHFDRFLFMPSDLTVGAEFNYDRLADKICGYNRDFDQTTRIVSAFIQNEWKNDRWSFLIGGRADKHNMLDHVVLSPRVNIRYNPTPNLNFRASYSGGFRAPQAFDEDLHIAAVGGKVAIIKIDPDLKEERSQSVSVSADMYHRFGQVQVNLLVEGFYTNLKDVFVLEDISTDNGILTKERRNGSGAEVMGVNLEGRAVFTRWLELQAGATIQRSRYKEPEKWSEDPEVPAERKIFRTPDVYGYFTALLNPVKRFSVVLSGTYTGEMLVPHAKGYIPKDIAVDTRDFLDM
;
A
#
# COMPACT_ATOMS: atom_id res chain seq x y z
N PRO A 1 3.95 -4.63 14.37
CA PRO A 1 2.91 -5.67 14.28
C PRO A 1 1.73 -5.19 13.42
N GLY A 2 0.89 -6.14 12.96
CA GLY A 2 -0.25 -5.83 12.10
C GLY A 2 0.09 -5.48 10.65
N VAL A 3 1.34 -5.39 10.25
CA VAL A 3 1.77 -5.08 8.89
C VAL A 3 2.69 -6.18 8.38
N ARG A 4 2.40 -6.68 7.19
CA ARG A 4 3.21 -7.70 6.50
C ARG A 4 3.34 -7.36 5.02
N VAL A 5 4.52 -7.52 4.45
CA VAL A 5 4.75 -7.47 3.01
C VAL A 5 4.74 -8.89 2.47
N GLU A 6 4.07 -9.09 1.36
CA GLU A 6 3.93 -10.38 0.70
C GLU A 6 4.17 -10.26 -0.79
N ASN A 7 4.82 -11.26 -1.37
CA ASN A 7 4.93 -11.41 -2.81
C ASN A 7 3.78 -12.28 -3.32
N ASN A 8 2.85 -11.69 -4.06
CA ASN A 8 1.64 -12.37 -4.53
C ASN A 8 1.80 -13.06 -5.89
N CYS A 9 2.81 -12.69 -6.64
CA CYS A 9 3.07 -13.25 -7.96
C CYS A 9 4.56 -13.53 -8.11
N GLN A 10 4.94 -14.78 -8.38
CA GLN A 10 6.33 -15.16 -8.61
C GLN A 10 6.88 -14.51 -9.89
N ASN A 11 6.13 -14.60 -10.98
CA ASN A 11 6.61 -14.15 -12.30
C ASN A 11 6.69 -12.62 -12.43
N CYS A 12 5.72 -11.87 -11.88
CA CYS A 12 5.73 -10.40 -11.96
C CYS A 12 6.42 -9.73 -10.77
N GLY A 13 6.65 -10.48 -9.67
CA GLY A 13 7.27 -9.97 -8.45
C GLY A 13 6.43 -8.91 -7.75
N PHE A 14 5.14 -9.07 -7.78
CA PHE A 14 4.18 -8.15 -7.20
C PHE A 14 4.17 -8.23 -5.68
N GLN A 15 4.50 -7.13 -5.02
CA GLN A 15 4.49 -7.02 -3.56
C GLN A 15 3.28 -6.25 -3.05
N GLN A 16 2.56 -6.85 -2.11
CA GLN A 16 1.45 -6.21 -1.41
C GLN A 16 1.79 -5.97 0.05
N VAL A 17 1.28 -4.87 0.59
CA VAL A 17 1.29 -4.62 2.03
C VAL A 17 -0.07 -5.00 2.59
N ARG A 18 -0.09 -6.00 3.46
CA ARG A 18 -1.27 -6.43 4.22
C ARG A 18 -1.27 -5.76 5.58
N ILE A 19 -2.41 -5.23 5.98
CA ILE A 19 -2.62 -4.65 7.31
C ILE A 19 -3.71 -5.42 8.03
N ASN A 20 -3.41 -5.92 9.24
CA ASN A 20 -4.35 -6.66 10.08
C ASN A 20 -5.08 -7.77 9.31
N GLY A 21 -4.35 -8.55 8.48
CA GLY A 21 -4.89 -9.69 7.73
C GLY A 21 -5.76 -9.35 6.53
N LEU A 22 -5.91 -8.09 6.19
CA LEU A 22 -6.59 -7.65 4.96
C LEU A 22 -5.57 -7.44 3.83
N ASP A 23 -6.00 -7.72 2.60
CA ASP A 23 -5.19 -7.67 1.40
C ASP A 23 -4.76 -6.25 1.02
N GLY A 24 -3.74 -6.15 0.17
CA GLY A 24 -3.21 -4.87 -0.31
C GLY A 24 -4.24 -3.89 -0.85
N PRO A 25 -5.24 -4.32 -1.65
CA PRO A 25 -6.31 -3.45 -2.16
C PRO A 25 -7.14 -2.72 -1.11
N TYR A 26 -7.12 -3.19 0.16
CA TYR A 26 -7.76 -2.51 1.30
C TYR A 26 -6.84 -1.53 2.03
N THR A 27 -5.60 -1.38 1.57
CA THR A 27 -4.60 -0.48 2.13
C THR A 27 -4.38 0.71 1.21
N GLN A 28 -4.68 1.92 1.69
CA GLN A 28 -4.44 3.14 0.92
C GLN A 28 -2.99 3.60 1.09
N ILE A 29 -2.28 3.75 -0.01
CA ILE A 29 -0.93 4.33 -0.03
C ILE A 29 -1.04 5.81 -0.36
N LEU A 30 -0.33 6.63 0.41
CA LEU A 30 -0.30 8.08 0.29
C LEU A 30 1.14 8.57 0.14
N ILE A 31 1.33 9.64 -0.62
CA ILE A 31 2.57 10.44 -0.62
C ILE A 31 2.22 11.82 -0.07
N ASP A 32 2.87 12.22 1.03
CA ASP A 32 2.61 13.48 1.73
C ASP A 32 1.12 13.71 2.01
N SER A 33 0.46 12.65 2.51
CA SER A 33 -0.97 12.61 2.87
C SER A 33 -1.93 12.75 1.69
N ARG A 34 -1.52 12.37 0.46
CA ARG A 34 -2.35 12.44 -0.74
C ARG A 34 -2.42 11.09 -1.43
N PRO A 35 -3.60 10.67 -1.88
CA PRO A 35 -3.77 9.48 -2.70
C PRO A 35 -3.26 9.76 -4.12
N VAL A 36 -1.97 9.57 -4.35
CA VAL A 36 -1.33 9.82 -5.65
C VAL A 36 -1.35 8.57 -6.53
N PHE A 37 -1.70 7.43 -5.95
CA PHE A 37 -1.69 6.16 -6.67
C PHE A 37 -2.99 5.94 -7.44
N SER A 38 -2.83 5.75 -8.73
CA SER A 38 -3.88 5.32 -9.65
C SER A 38 -4.32 3.88 -9.39
N ALA A 39 -5.38 3.47 -10.04
CA ALA A 39 -5.81 2.08 -10.08
C ALA A 39 -4.69 1.14 -10.58
N LEU A 40 -3.88 1.62 -11.55
CA LEU A 40 -2.77 0.86 -12.14
C LEU A 40 -1.53 0.78 -11.24
N SER A 41 -1.23 1.82 -10.46
CA SER A 41 -0.05 1.84 -9.59
C SER A 41 -0.26 1.16 -8.23
N GLY A 42 -1.47 0.67 -7.93
CA GLY A 42 -1.77 -0.05 -6.70
C GLY A 42 -0.97 -1.35 -6.52
N VAL A 43 -0.56 -1.97 -7.61
CA VAL A 43 0.19 -3.22 -7.64
C VAL A 43 1.70 -2.99 -7.51
N TYR A 44 2.30 -2.21 -8.39
CA TYR A 44 3.75 -2.02 -8.44
C TYR A 44 4.25 -0.75 -7.75
N GLY A 45 3.35 0.21 -7.50
CA GLY A 45 3.71 1.57 -7.11
C GLY A 45 4.55 1.68 -5.86
N LEU A 46 4.37 0.81 -4.86
CA LEU A 46 5.14 0.87 -3.62
C LEU A 46 6.64 0.61 -3.84
N GLU A 47 6.99 -0.39 -4.67
CA GLU A 47 8.40 -0.69 -4.98
C GLU A 47 9.06 0.34 -5.90
N GLN A 48 8.26 1.11 -6.62
CA GLN A 48 8.73 2.14 -7.55
C GLN A 48 9.19 3.40 -6.82
N ILE A 49 8.79 3.60 -5.56
CA ILE A 49 9.20 4.76 -4.75
C ILE A 49 10.64 4.59 -4.28
N PRO A 50 11.57 5.45 -4.68
CA PRO A 50 12.97 5.32 -4.26
C PRO A 50 13.12 5.58 -2.76
N ALA A 51 13.79 4.67 -2.05
CA ALA A 51 14.00 4.79 -0.60
C ALA A 51 14.74 6.08 -0.21
N ASN A 52 15.60 6.63 -1.08
CA ASN A 52 16.31 7.87 -0.84
C ASN A 52 15.42 9.14 -0.87
N MET A 53 14.22 9.05 -1.46
CA MET A 53 13.20 10.11 -1.42
C MET A 53 12.46 10.14 -0.08
N ILE A 54 12.43 9.03 0.66
CA ILE A 54 11.61 8.85 1.86
C ILE A 54 12.30 9.44 3.09
N GLU A 55 11.61 10.32 3.81
CA GLU A 55 12.00 10.79 5.14
C GLU A 55 11.57 9.80 6.21
N ARG A 56 10.29 9.39 6.18
CA ARG A 56 9.69 8.40 7.07
C ARG A 56 8.41 7.81 6.47
N VAL A 57 8.02 6.68 7.01
CA VAL A 57 6.73 6.03 6.69
C VAL A 57 5.86 6.06 7.94
N GLU A 58 4.64 6.55 7.78
CA GLU A 58 3.61 6.59 8.83
C GLU A 58 2.55 5.56 8.50
N VAL A 59 2.31 4.62 9.40
CA VAL A 59 1.28 3.59 9.23
C VAL A 59 0.13 3.85 10.20
N MET A 60 -1.07 4.03 9.66
CA MET A 60 -2.31 4.06 10.43
C MET A 60 -3.04 2.75 10.19
N ARG A 61 -3.19 1.95 11.23
CA ARG A 61 -3.98 0.71 11.21
C ARG A 61 -5.44 1.02 11.49
N GLY A 62 -6.33 0.21 10.93
CA GLY A 62 -7.78 0.44 10.98
C GLY A 62 -8.26 1.50 9.98
N GLY A 63 -9.55 1.63 9.81
CA GLY A 63 -10.15 2.42 8.73
C GLY A 63 -9.75 3.88 8.71
N GLY A 64 -9.20 4.31 7.59
CA GLY A 64 -8.78 5.68 7.29
C GLY A 64 -9.70 6.42 6.31
N SER A 65 -10.75 5.77 5.81
CA SER A 65 -11.59 6.28 4.72
C SER A 65 -12.22 7.64 5.00
N ALA A 66 -12.49 7.97 6.25
CA ALA A 66 -13.03 9.28 6.63
C ALA A 66 -12.12 10.48 6.30
N LEU A 67 -10.82 10.25 6.11
CA LEU A 67 -9.87 11.29 5.69
C LEU A 67 -9.34 11.07 4.28
N PHE A 68 -9.09 9.81 3.93
CA PHE A 68 -8.30 9.45 2.75
C PHE A 68 -9.12 8.78 1.64
N GLY A 69 -10.45 8.61 1.84
CA GLY A 69 -11.38 8.12 0.84
C GLY A 69 -11.41 6.60 0.69
N SER A 70 -11.76 6.14 -0.51
CA SER A 70 -11.89 4.72 -0.84
C SER A 70 -10.58 3.95 -0.64
N SER A 71 -10.68 2.63 -0.42
CA SER A 71 -9.56 1.71 -0.19
C SER A 71 -8.79 1.86 1.13
N ALA A 72 -9.07 2.87 1.97
CA ALA A 72 -8.46 3.00 3.29
C ALA A 72 -9.22 2.17 4.36
N ILE A 73 -9.53 0.91 4.06
CA ILE A 73 -10.29 -0.02 4.91
C ILE A 73 -9.40 -0.65 5.98
N ALA A 74 -8.31 -1.29 5.58
CA ALA A 74 -7.34 -1.92 6.47
C ALA A 74 -6.49 -0.88 7.19
N GLY A 75 -6.21 0.21 6.50
CA GLY A 75 -5.39 1.30 7.00
C GLY A 75 -4.80 2.15 5.89
N THR A 76 -3.87 3.03 6.28
CA THR A 76 -3.12 3.86 5.34
C THR A 76 -1.62 3.76 5.60
N ILE A 77 -0.85 3.79 4.53
CA ILE A 77 0.60 3.94 4.54
C ILE A 77 0.92 5.30 3.94
N ASN A 78 1.36 6.23 4.76
CA ASN A 78 1.70 7.57 4.33
C ASN A 78 3.21 7.73 4.24
N ILE A 79 3.71 7.90 3.02
CA ILE A 79 5.12 8.09 2.74
C ILE A 79 5.40 9.59 2.77
N ILE A 80 6.15 10.02 3.77
CA ILE A 80 6.58 11.42 3.90
C ILE A 80 7.90 11.59 3.16
N THR A 81 7.92 12.51 2.22
CA THR A 81 9.09 12.76 1.37
C THR A 81 10.06 13.74 2.03
N LYS A 82 11.36 13.57 1.72
CA LYS A 82 12.41 14.47 2.21
C LYS A 82 12.24 15.89 1.73
N GLU A 83 12.45 16.83 2.63
CA GLU A 83 12.50 18.26 2.31
C GLU A 83 13.93 18.81 2.34
N PRO A 84 14.27 19.76 1.47
CA PRO A 84 15.56 20.43 1.53
C PRO A 84 15.66 21.30 2.79
N GLN A 85 16.55 20.94 3.73
CA GLN A 85 16.75 21.64 5.00
C GLN A 85 18.12 22.35 5.06
N ARG A 86 19.12 21.80 4.38
CA ARG A 86 20.50 22.29 4.32
C ARG A 86 21.15 21.86 3.01
N ASN A 87 22.22 22.55 2.62
CA ASN A 87 23.03 22.13 1.48
C ASN A 87 23.72 20.81 1.80
N SER A 88 23.49 19.81 0.96
CA SER A 88 24.06 18.47 1.12
C SER A 88 24.00 17.70 -0.20
N ALA A 89 24.90 16.76 -0.37
CA ALA A 89 24.83 15.77 -1.44
C ALA A 89 25.24 14.41 -0.87
N GLN A 90 24.60 13.35 -1.36
CA GLN A 90 24.88 11.99 -0.95
C GLN A 90 24.76 11.06 -2.16
N ILE A 91 25.73 10.17 -2.30
CA ILE A 91 25.63 9.01 -3.19
C ILE A 91 25.73 7.75 -2.33
N ALA A 92 24.91 6.76 -2.63
CA ALA A 92 24.93 5.45 -1.97
C ALA A 92 24.81 4.35 -3.02
N HIS A 93 25.51 3.26 -2.77
CA HIS A 93 25.40 2.04 -3.58
C HIS A 93 25.15 0.86 -2.65
N ASN A 94 24.04 0.17 -2.85
CA ASN A 94 23.66 -1.02 -2.10
C ASN A 94 23.81 -2.25 -2.99
N VAL A 95 24.39 -3.28 -2.43
CA VAL A 95 24.51 -4.61 -3.06
C VAL A 95 23.88 -5.61 -2.12
N THR A 96 22.86 -6.34 -2.61
CA THR A 96 22.18 -7.38 -1.85
C THR A 96 22.38 -8.72 -2.54
N MET A 97 22.96 -9.67 -1.84
CA MET A 97 23.09 -11.06 -2.30
C MET A 97 21.78 -11.79 -2.02
N LEU A 98 21.24 -12.48 -3.04
CA LEU A 98 19.95 -13.18 -2.95
C LEU A 98 20.19 -14.65 -2.56
N GLY A 99 19.51 -15.11 -1.50
CA GLY A 99 19.46 -16.52 -1.08
C GLY A 99 20.80 -17.23 -0.90
N GLY A 100 21.89 -16.49 -0.61
CA GLY A 100 23.24 -17.09 -0.55
C GLY A 100 23.83 -17.49 -1.89
N SER A 101 23.20 -17.08 -3.00
CA SER A 101 23.62 -17.39 -4.37
C SER A 101 24.63 -16.35 -4.90
N ASN A 102 25.08 -16.54 -6.15
CA ASN A 102 25.88 -15.53 -6.86
C ASN A 102 25.02 -14.46 -7.57
N THR A 103 23.76 -14.33 -7.19
CA THR A 103 22.85 -13.32 -7.76
C THR A 103 22.78 -12.10 -6.86
N TYR A 104 23.03 -10.93 -7.43
CA TYR A 104 23.12 -9.66 -6.69
C TYR A 104 22.14 -8.63 -7.22
N ASP A 105 21.41 -7.99 -6.32
CA ASP A 105 20.59 -6.79 -6.56
C ASP A 105 21.46 -5.56 -6.29
N HIS A 106 21.63 -4.71 -7.29
CA HIS A 106 22.42 -3.48 -7.24
C HIS A 106 21.49 -2.26 -7.28
N ALA A 107 21.60 -1.38 -6.29
CA ALA A 107 20.88 -0.12 -6.25
C ALA A 107 21.83 1.05 -5.97
N THR A 108 21.97 1.92 -6.95
CA THR A 108 22.73 3.18 -6.79
C THR A 108 21.76 4.33 -6.66
N SER A 109 21.91 5.14 -5.63
CA SER A 109 21.09 6.32 -5.38
C SER A 109 21.94 7.58 -5.20
N LEU A 110 21.41 8.69 -5.72
CA LEU A 110 21.96 10.02 -5.58
C LEU A 110 20.88 10.94 -5.01
N ASN A 111 21.24 11.78 -4.07
CA ASN A 111 20.41 12.91 -3.67
C ASN A 111 21.25 14.16 -3.41
N ALA A 112 20.67 15.31 -3.68
CA ALA A 112 21.27 16.60 -3.43
C ALA A 112 20.22 17.59 -2.92
N SER A 113 20.59 18.42 -1.98
CA SER A 113 19.74 19.44 -1.37
C SER A 113 20.45 20.78 -1.42
N LEU A 114 19.76 21.77 -1.93
CA LEU A 114 20.20 23.17 -1.97
C LEU A 114 19.16 24.05 -1.26
N VAL A 115 19.61 24.90 -0.39
CA VAL A 115 18.75 25.84 0.36
C VAL A 115 19.40 27.22 0.32
N SER A 116 18.59 28.22 0.00
CA SER A 116 19.04 29.63 0.01
C SER A 116 19.43 30.07 1.42
N ASP A 117 20.39 31.00 1.56
CA ASP A 117 20.88 31.48 2.86
C ASP A 117 19.78 32.06 3.74
N ASN A 118 18.77 32.70 3.14
CA ASN A 118 17.60 33.23 3.84
C ASN A 118 16.52 32.18 4.11
N ARG A 119 16.75 30.91 3.72
CA ARG A 119 15.82 29.76 3.85
C ARG A 119 14.43 30.04 3.28
N LYS A 120 14.33 30.89 2.25
CA LYS A 120 13.07 31.18 1.57
C LYS A 120 12.81 30.23 0.38
N ALA A 121 13.86 29.62 -0.16
CA ALA A 121 13.75 28.64 -1.25
C ALA A 121 14.64 27.45 -0.98
N GLY A 122 14.23 26.30 -1.46
CA GLY A 122 15.01 25.07 -1.41
C GLY A 122 14.66 24.14 -2.57
N LEU A 123 15.64 23.35 -2.98
CA LEU A 123 15.53 22.33 -4.02
C LEU A 123 16.17 21.04 -3.51
N TYR A 124 15.45 19.95 -3.60
CA TYR A 124 15.92 18.58 -3.39
C TYR A 124 15.81 17.82 -4.70
N VAL A 125 16.91 17.25 -5.15
CA VAL A 125 16.98 16.39 -6.35
C VAL A 125 17.38 15.00 -5.90
N PHE A 126 16.72 13.99 -6.42
CA PHE A 126 17.01 12.60 -6.13
C PHE A 126 16.99 11.76 -7.41
N GLY A 127 17.79 10.71 -7.43
CA GLY A 127 17.82 9.75 -8.52
C GLY A 127 18.19 8.37 -8.00
N GLN A 128 17.73 7.33 -8.71
CA GLN A 128 18.05 5.94 -8.42
C GLN A 128 18.20 5.16 -9.72
N SER A 129 19.16 4.24 -9.74
CA SER A 129 19.26 3.18 -10.74
C SER A 129 19.38 1.85 -10.03
N ARG A 130 18.45 0.92 -10.30
CA ARG A 130 18.41 -0.42 -9.74
C ARG A 130 18.50 -1.46 -10.84
N PHE A 131 19.28 -2.48 -10.61
CA PHE A 131 19.39 -3.65 -11.47
C PHE A 131 19.42 -4.92 -10.63
N ARG A 132 18.45 -5.80 -10.83
CA ARG A 132 18.38 -7.14 -10.28
C ARG A 132 18.24 -8.13 -11.43
N PRO A 133 19.13 -9.11 -11.60
CA PRO A 133 18.89 -10.25 -12.51
C PRO A 133 17.68 -11.06 -12.03
N GLY A 134 17.11 -11.86 -12.92
CA GLY A 134 16.12 -12.85 -12.49
C GLY A 134 16.78 -13.88 -11.56
N TYR A 135 16.06 -14.28 -10.53
CA TYR A 135 16.53 -15.24 -9.54
C TYR A 135 15.64 -16.46 -9.52
N ASP A 136 16.22 -17.59 -9.85
CA ASP A 136 15.66 -18.94 -9.80
C ASP A 136 16.23 -19.59 -8.54
N TYR A 137 15.40 -19.84 -7.54
CA TYR A 137 15.80 -20.33 -6.23
C TYR A 137 15.97 -21.84 -6.20
N ASP A 138 15.05 -22.57 -6.82
CA ASP A 138 14.99 -24.03 -6.75
C ASP A 138 15.64 -24.72 -7.97
N GLY A 139 16.05 -23.96 -8.99
CA GLY A 139 16.78 -24.44 -10.15
C GLY A 139 15.90 -25.11 -11.20
N ASP A 140 14.60 -24.84 -11.21
CA ASP A 140 13.65 -25.41 -12.16
C ASP A 140 13.63 -24.67 -13.53
N GLY A 141 14.38 -23.57 -13.63
CA GLY A 141 14.49 -22.72 -14.82
C GLY A 141 13.49 -21.59 -14.88
N TYR A 142 12.63 -21.42 -13.86
CA TYR A 142 11.71 -20.31 -13.70
C TYR A 142 12.17 -19.40 -12.56
N THR A 143 11.75 -18.14 -12.58
CA THR A 143 12.18 -17.17 -11.58
C THR A 143 11.17 -17.04 -10.45
N GLU A 144 11.61 -17.13 -9.18
CA GLU A 144 10.86 -16.70 -8.00
C GLU A 144 10.95 -15.19 -7.80
N LEU A 145 12.04 -14.55 -8.28
CA LEU A 145 12.14 -13.10 -8.30
C LEU A 145 12.46 -12.63 -9.72
N PRO A 146 11.64 -11.73 -10.29
CA PRO A 146 11.83 -11.25 -11.66
C PRO A 146 13.09 -10.41 -11.81
N LYS A 147 13.59 -10.34 -13.04
CA LYS A 147 14.59 -9.36 -13.46
C LYS A 147 13.98 -7.98 -13.39
N ILE A 148 14.69 -7.03 -12.77
CA ILE A 148 14.28 -5.62 -12.65
C ILE A 148 15.39 -4.72 -13.20
N LYS A 149 14.98 -3.73 -14.00
CA LYS A 149 15.79 -2.57 -14.36
C LYS A 149 14.94 -1.33 -14.11
N SER A 150 15.32 -0.50 -13.15
CA SER A 150 14.56 0.70 -12.82
C SER A 150 15.48 1.92 -12.79
N LYS A 151 14.99 3.03 -13.32
CA LYS A 151 15.65 4.34 -13.28
C LYS A 151 14.64 5.37 -12.83
N THR A 152 14.98 6.13 -11.81
CA THR A 152 14.15 7.21 -11.27
C THR A 152 14.94 8.49 -11.22
N LEU A 153 14.30 9.58 -11.59
CA LEU A 153 14.80 10.94 -11.40
C LEU A 153 13.65 11.80 -10.88
N GLY A 154 13.92 12.61 -9.87
CA GLY A 154 12.90 13.50 -9.34
C GLY A 154 13.48 14.72 -8.65
N MET A 155 12.61 15.70 -8.42
CA MET A 155 12.92 16.92 -7.70
C MET A 155 11.74 17.35 -6.84
N ARG A 156 12.05 17.98 -5.71
CA ARG A 156 11.09 18.67 -4.85
C ARG A 156 11.64 20.05 -4.50
N SER A 157 10.84 21.06 -4.67
CA SER A 157 11.22 22.43 -4.38
C SER A 157 10.20 23.11 -3.48
N PHE A 158 10.64 24.08 -2.72
CA PHE A 158 9.75 24.98 -2.03
C PHE A 158 10.16 26.44 -2.22
N LEU A 159 9.16 27.30 -2.16
CA LEU A 159 9.32 28.75 -2.14
C LEU A 159 8.39 29.33 -1.07
N LYS A 160 8.95 30.05 -0.09
CA LYS A 160 8.17 30.87 0.84
C LYS A 160 7.72 32.14 0.08
N THR A 161 6.46 32.18 -0.30
CA THR A 161 5.85 33.28 -1.06
C THR A 161 5.54 34.48 -0.17
N GLY A 162 5.61 34.30 1.15
CA GLY A 162 5.44 35.30 2.18
C GLY A 162 5.93 34.78 3.53
N THR A 163 5.73 35.55 4.60
CA THR A 163 6.09 35.15 5.97
C THR A 163 5.31 33.90 6.42
N TYR A 164 4.06 33.81 5.97
CA TYR A 164 3.09 32.79 6.42
C TYR A 164 2.62 31.89 5.28
N SER A 165 3.25 31.95 4.13
CA SER A 165 2.83 31.17 2.97
C SER A 165 3.99 30.46 2.29
N ARG A 166 3.70 29.27 1.77
CA ARG A 166 4.68 28.40 1.11
C ARG A 166 4.05 27.71 -0.09
N LEU A 167 4.75 27.75 -1.21
CA LEU A 167 4.49 26.94 -2.39
C LEU A 167 5.49 25.78 -2.41
N THR A 168 5.00 24.57 -2.63
CA THR A 168 5.83 23.36 -2.84
C THR A 168 5.50 22.78 -4.20
N ALA A 169 6.50 22.44 -5.00
CA ALA A 169 6.36 21.78 -6.28
C ALA A 169 7.21 20.50 -6.28
N GLU A 170 6.68 19.45 -6.87
CA GLU A 170 7.35 18.16 -7.01
C GLU A 170 7.14 17.59 -8.40
N TYR A 171 8.15 16.94 -8.92
CA TYR A 171 8.09 16.17 -10.16
C TYR A 171 9.02 14.97 -10.05
N HIS A 172 8.57 13.81 -10.53
CA HIS A 172 9.42 12.66 -10.73
C HIS A 172 9.00 11.84 -11.95
N THR A 173 9.99 11.18 -12.53
CA THR A 173 9.80 10.21 -13.61
C THR A 173 10.46 8.90 -13.23
N ILE A 174 9.79 7.80 -13.60
CA ILE A 174 10.27 6.43 -13.35
C ILE A 174 10.14 5.67 -14.66
N HIS A 175 11.23 5.02 -15.06
CA HIS A 175 11.23 4.02 -16.12
C HIS A 175 11.60 2.68 -15.50
N GLU A 176 10.73 1.69 -15.60
CA GLU A 176 10.91 0.38 -14.98
C GLU A 176 10.58 -0.75 -15.95
N PHE A 177 11.51 -1.67 -16.09
CA PHE A 177 11.36 -2.95 -16.78
C PHE A 177 11.38 -4.09 -15.79
N ARG A 178 10.37 -4.97 -15.83
CA ARG A 178 10.29 -6.23 -15.08
C ARG A 178 10.06 -7.40 -16.02
N ARG A 179 10.71 -8.53 -15.75
CA ARG A 179 10.58 -9.75 -16.55
C ARG A 179 10.77 -10.97 -15.67
N GLY A 180 9.74 -11.79 -15.54
CA GLY A 180 9.77 -13.09 -14.87
C GLY A 180 9.32 -14.24 -15.78
N GLY A 181 9.38 -15.45 -15.25
CA GLY A 181 9.18 -16.70 -15.98
C GLY A 181 10.49 -17.34 -16.39
N ASN A 182 10.54 -17.98 -17.55
CA ASN A 182 11.75 -18.63 -18.05
C ASN A 182 12.33 -17.94 -19.30
N LYS A 183 13.49 -18.40 -19.77
CA LYS A 183 14.17 -17.92 -21.00
C LYS A 183 14.28 -16.39 -21.03
N LEU A 184 14.81 -15.79 -19.94
CA LEU A 184 14.90 -14.33 -19.75
C LEU A 184 15.80 -13.60 -20.76
N ASP A 185 16.57 -14.33 -21.54
CA ASP A 185 17.45 -13.88 -22.62
C ASP A 185 16.74 -13.72 -23.97
N ARG A 186 15.49 -14.23 -24.08
CA ARG A 186 14.70 -14.23 -25.30
C ARG A 186 13.49 -13.28 -25.20
N PRO A 187 12.88 -12.91 -26.34
CA PRO A 187 11.58 -12.23 -26.34
C PRO A 187 10.54 -13.00 -25.51
N PRO A 188 9.60 -12.30 -24.83
CA PRO A 188 8.68 -12.98 -23.91
C PRO A 188 7.78 -14.03 -24.60
N HIS A 189 7.42 -13.84 -25.87
CA HIS A 189 6.64 -14.80 -26.65
C HIS A 189 7.43 -16.05 -27.08
N GLU A 190 8.72 -16.14 -26.83
CA GLU A 190 9.54 -17.36 -27.05
C GLU A 190 9.68 -18.18 -25.77
N ALA A 191 9.26 -17.65 -24.65
CA ALA A 191 9.27 -18.34 -23.37
C ALA A 191 8.07 -19.30 -23.23
N ASP A 192 8.18 -20.26 -22.33
CA ASP A 192 7.07 -21.16 -22.03
C ASP A 192 6.06 -20.48 -21.11
N ILE A 193 6.56 -19.71 -20.12
CA ILE A 193 5.79 -18.78 -19.28
C ILE A 193 6.57 -17.46 -19.21
N ALA A 194 5.89 -16.37 -19.44
CA ALA A 194 6.47 -15.03 -19.34
C ALA A 194 5.50 -13.99 -18.83
N GLU A 195 5.94 -13.22 -17.86
CA GLU A 195 5.33 -11.97 -17.47
C GLU A 195 6.36 -10.85 -17.62
N GLN A 196 6.07 -9.90 -18.49
CA GLN A 196 6.93 -8.74 -18.73
C GLN A 196 6.10 -7.48 -18.69
N VAL A 197 6.60 -6.48 -17.97
CA VAL A 197 6.01 -5.14 -17.95
C VAL A 197 7.11 -4.08 -18.08
N GLU A 198 6.81 -3.05 -18.82
CA GLU A 198 7.64 -1.86 -18.95
C GLU A 198 6.76 -0.64 -18.66
N HIS A 199 7.15 0.13 -17.62
CA HIS A 199 6.41 1.28 -17.15
C HIS A 199 7.18 2.56 -17.40
N ASP A 200 6.49 3.54 -17.96
CA ASP A 200 6.91 4.95 -17.98
C ASP A 200 5.92 5.76 -17.13
N ILE A 201 6.38 6.23 -15.96
CA ILE A 201 5.57 6.94 -14.98
C ILE A 201 6.08 8.37 -14.86
N ASN A 202 5.17 9.33 -14.98
CA ASN A 202 5.44 10.74 -14.76
C ASN A 202 4.46 11.30 -13.74
N THR A 203 4.95 11.88 -12.66
CA THR A 203 4.13 12.44 -11.59
C THR A 203 4.56 13.87 -11.29
N GLY A 204 3.60 14.77 -11.23
CA GLY A 204 3.80 16.16 -10.84
C GLY A 204 2.82 16.61 -9.77
N SER A 205 3.25 17.44 -8.83
CA SER A 205 2.36 18.01 -7.82
C SER A 205 2.70 19.44 -7.44
N LEU A 206 1.67 20.19 -7.06
CA LEU A 206 1.77 21.54 -6.51
C LEU A 206 0.99 21.60 -5.21
N LYS A 207 1.54 22.28 -4.20
CA LYS A 207 0.88 22.52 -2.93
C LYS A 207 1.14 23.96 -2.48
N PHE A 208 0.06 24.64 -2.10
CA PHE A 208 0.14 25.94 -1.45
C PHE A 208 -0.36 25.81 -0.01
N ASP A 209 0.45 26.21 0.96
CA ASP A 209 0.12 26.27 2.37
C ASP A 209 0.12 27.73 2.84
N TYR A 210 -0.91 28.11 3.58
CA TYR A 210 -0.98 29.37 4.30
C TYR A 210 -1.22 29.12 5.79
N PHE A 211 -0.46 29.79 6.64
CA PHE A 211 -0.53 29.73 8.10
C PHE A 211 -0.92 31.10 8.63
N ALA A 212 -1.99 31.19 9.39
CA ALA A 212 -2.39 32.48 9.95
C ALA A 212 -1.35 33.00 10.96
N PRO A 213 -1.11 34.33 11.01
CA PRO A 213 -0.19 34.93 11.99
C PRO A 213 -0.54 34.64 13.45
N ASN A 214 -1.82 34.41 13.74
CA ASN A 214 -2.33 34.08 15.06
C ASN A 214 -2.35 32.56 15.34
N GLU A 215 -1.80 31.74 14.42
CA GLU A 215 -1.76 30.28 14.48
C GLU A 215 -3.13 29.57 14.58
N LYS A 216 -4.24 30.34 14.51
CA LYS A 216 -5.59 29.79 14.68
C LYS A 216 -6.08 29.02 13.46
N TYR A 217 -5.62 29.35 12.25
CA TYR A 217 -6.02 28.60 11.07
C TYR A 217 -4.88 28.36 10.09
N ARG A 218 -5.00 27.26 9.40
CA ARG A 218 -4.13 26.87 8.30
C ARG A 218 -5.00 26.45 7.12
N PHE A 219 -4.63 26.92 5.95
CA PHE A 219 -5.29 26.58 4.71
C PHE A 219 -4.28 25.92 3.77
N SER A 220 -4.67 24.84 3.11
CA SER A 220 -3.85 24.13 2.12
C SER A 220 -4.64 23.89 0.86
N LEU A 221 -4.05 24.20 -0.31
CA LEU A 221 -4.52 23.78 -1.62
C LEU A 221 -3.50 22.86 -2.24
N PHE A 222 -3.94 21.85 -2.95
CA PHE A 222 -3.07 20.93 -3.65
C PHE A 222 -3.66 20.46 -4.98
N SER A 223 -2.76 20.09 -5.88
CA SER A 223 -3.07 19.46 -7.16
C SER A 223 -1.94 18.49 -7.50
N SER A 224 -2.29 17.33 -8.01
CA SER A 224 -1.37 16.27 -8.40
C SER A 224 -1.85 15.61 -9.67
N VAL A 225 -0.94 15.28 -10.57
CA VAL A 225 -1.21 14.52 -11.80
C VAL A 225 -0.18 13.41 -11.94
N GLN A 226 -0.66 12.23 -12.30
CA GLN A 226 0.19 11.08 -12.66
C GLN A 226 -0.24 10.55 -14.03
N HIS A 227 0.72 10.28 -14.90
CA HIS A 227 0.51 9.60 -16.16
C HIS A 227 1.40 8.37 -16.21
N ILE A 228 0.80 7.22 -16.50
CA ILE A 228 1.46 5.93 -16.67
C ILE A 228 1.22 5.44 -18.09
N ASN A 229 2.29 5.02 -18.74
CA ASN A 229 2.23 4.19 -19.94
C ASN A 229 2.90 2.86 -19.61
N ARG A 230 2.21 1.75 -19.89
CA ARG A 230 2.69 0.40 -19.62
C ARG A 230 2.59 -0.44 -20.89
N GLU A 231 3.70 -1.00 -21.32
CA GLU A 231 3.73 -2.12 -22.24
C GLU A 231 3.77 -3.42 -21.43
N SER A 232 2.98 -4.41 -21.80
CA SER A 232 2.87 -5.67 -21.06
C SER A 232 2.87 -6.87 -21.98
N TYR A 233 3.33 -7.99 -21.42
CA TYR A 233 3.16 -9.32 -21.98
C TYR A 233 2.84 -10.26 -20.83
N TYR A 234 1.70 -10.94 -20.89
CA TYR A 234 1.26 -11.95 -19.93
C TYR A 234 0.90 -13.22 -20.70
N GLY A 235 1.89 -14.10 -20.92
CA GLY A 235 1.66 -15.22 -21.82
C GLY A 235 2.26 -16.54 -21.36
N THR A 236 1.62 -17.63 -21.81
CA THR A 236 2.10 -19.00 -21.72
C THR A 236 2.08 -19.64 -23.09
N GLY A 237 2.91 -20.70 -23.29
CA GLY A 237 2.89 -21.48 -24.51
C GLY A 237 3.30 -20.72 -25.77
N LYS A 238 4.11 -19.65 -25.64
CA LYS A 238 4.65 -18.84 -26.74
C LYS A 238 3.57 -18.06 -27.51
N ASP A 239 2.59 -17.51 -26.80
CA ASP A 239 1.45 -16.85 -27.39
C ASP A 239 1.77 -15.41 -27.83
N LEU A 240 1.66 -15.12 -29.12
CA LEU A 240 1.83 -13.77 -29.68
C LEU A 240 0.66 -12.82 -29.35
N ASN A 241 -0.49 -13.36 -28.93
CA ASN A 241 -1.68 -12.55 -28.64
C ASN A 241 -1.62 -11.86 -27.28
N ALA A 242 -0.63 -12.21 -26.43
CA ALA A 242 -0.54 -11.77 -25.05
C ALA A 242 0.12 -10.38 -24.84
N TYR A 243 0.46 -9.68 -25.92
CA TYR A 243 0.98 -8.30 -25.85
C TYR A 243 -0.13 -7.29 -25.59
N GLY A 244 0.10 -6.42 -24.65
CA GLY A 244 -0.84 -5.36 -24.25
C GLY A 244 -0.19 -4.00 -24.07
N ASN A 245 -1.03 -2.97 -24.11
CA ASN A 245 -0.65 -1.61 -23.76
C ASN A 245 -1.72 -1.01 -22.85
N THR A 246 -1.27 -0.41 -21.75
CA THR A 246 -2.14 0.23 -20.76
C THR A 246 -1.71 1.67 -20.58
N THR A 247 -2.66 2.59 -20.58
CA THR A 247 -2.45 3.99 -20.22
C THR A 247 -3.33 4.36 -19.04
N ASP A 248 -2.80 5.15 -18.13
CA ASP A 248 -3.51 5.60 -16.95
C ASP A 248 -3.20 7.08 -16.71
N LEU A 249 -4.25 7.89 -16.54
CA LEU A 249 -4.14 9.30 -16.19
C LEU A 249 -4.93 9.57 -14.94
N THR A 250 -4.22 9.82 -13.85
CA THR A 250 -4.81 10.20 -12.56
C THR A 250 -4.61 11.69 -12.28
N TYR A 251 -5.67 12.35 -11.84
CA TYR A 251 -5.62 13.71 -11.32
C TYR A 251 -6.29 13.77 -9.95
N VAL A 252 -5.64 14.40 -8.99
CA VAL A 252 -6.18 14.66 -7.65
C VAL A 252 -6.00 16.13 -7.33
N GLY A 253 -7.07 16.81 -6.98
CA GLY A 253 -7.02 18.20 -6.55
C GLY A 253 -7.94 18.44 -5.36
N GLY A 254 -7.54 19.32 -4.46
CA GLY A 254 -8.34 19.59 -3.28
C GLY A 254 -7.83 20.72 -2.41
N GLY A 255 -8.61 20.98 -1.37
CA GLY A 255 -8.27 21.97 -0.37
C GLY A 255 -8.79 21.58 1.00
N GLN A 256 -8.07 22.02 2.02
CA GLN A 256 -8.49 21.83 3.39
C GLN A 256 -8.21 23.07 4.24
N LEU A 257 -9.11 23.32 5.17
CA LEU A 257 -8.99 24.32 6.21
C LEU A 257 -8.91 23.63 7.57
N PHE A 258 -7.89 23.97 8.33
CA PHE A 258 -7.77 23.67 9.74
C PHE A 258 -8.04 24.92 10.56
N TYR A 259 -8.85 24.80 11.61
CA TYR A 259 -9.15 25.89 12.53
C TYR A 259 -9.06 25.44 13.98
N HIS A 260 -8.28 26.17 14.78
CA HIS A 260 -8.16 25.97 16.22
C HIS A 260 -9.11 26.86 16.99
N PHE A 261 -10.00 26.25 17.78
CA PHE A 261 -10.87 26.95 18.75
C PHE A 261 -10.21 26.85 20.13
N ASP A 262 -10.01 27.99 20.78
CA ASP A 262 -9.59 28.04 22.19
C ASP A 262 -10.57 27.27 23.09
N ARG A 263 -11.87 27.28 22.72
CA ARG A 263 -12.92 26.46 23.30
C ARG A 263 -14.09 26.34 22.30
N PHE A 264 -14.50 25.12 22.03
CA PHE A 264 -15.72 24.83 21.29
C PHE A 264 -16.52 23.77 22.04
N LEU A 265 -17.77 24.14 22.44
CA LEU A 265 -18.61 23.39 23.36
C LEU A 265 -17.97 23.28 24.77
N PHE A 266 -17.18 22.24 25.03
CA PHE A 266 -16.69 21.91 26.37
C PHE A 266 -15.16 21.92 26.53
N MET A 267 -14.41 21.87 25.42
CA MET A 267 -12.93 21.83 25.41
C MET A 267 -12.35 22.68 24.27
N PRO A 268 -11.03 22.98 24.30
CA PRO A 268 -10.30 23.38 23.11
C PRO A 268 -10.48 22.34 22.00
N SER A 269 -10.58 22.78 20.76
CA SER A 269 -10.77 21.83 19.67
C SER A 269 -10.12 22.26 18.36
N ASP A 270 -9.82 21.26 17.53
CA ASP A 270 -9.27 21.41 16.20
C ASP A 270 -10.28 20.92 15.17
N LEU A 271 -10.82 21.85 14.38
CA LEU A 271 -11.71 21.56 13.26
C LEU A 271 -10.89 21.41 11.98
N THR A 272 -11.14 20.34 11.22
CA THR A 272 -10.63 20.16 9.86
C THR A 272 -11.80 19.98 8.91
N VAL A 273 -11.85 20.78 7.85
CA VAL A 273 -12.83 20.69 6.77
C VAL A 273 -12.08 20.65 5.44
N GLY A 274 -12.53 19.83 4.52
CA GLY A 274 -11.91 19.77 3.19
C GLY A 274 -12.83 19.24 2.12
N ALA A 275 -12.39 19.46 0.88
CA ALA A 275 -13.01 18.91 -0.31
C ALA A 275 -11.93 18.44 -1.28
N GLU A 276 -12.22 17.39 -2.04
CA GLU A 276 -11.30 16.74 -2.94
C GLU A 276 -12.02 16.28 -4.20
N PHE A 277 -11.34 16.35 -5.32
CA PHE A 277 -11.75 15.79 -6.60
C PHE A 277 -10.69 14.83 -7.08
N ASN A 278 -11.11 13.59 -7.37
CA ASN A 278 -10.29 12.56 -7.98
C ASN A 278 -10.83 12.23 -9.37
N TYR A 279 -9.94 12.16 -10.33
CA TYR A 279 -10.18 11.71 -11.69
C TYR A 279 -9.15 10.65 -12.05
N ASP A 280 -9.61 9.55 -12.60
CA ASP A 280 -8.76 8.46 -13.08
C ASP A 280 -9.32 7.92 -14.39
N ARG A 281 -8.49 7.84 -15.44
CA ARG A 281 -8.84 7.21 -16.70
C ARG A 281 -7.84 6.12 -17.01
N LEU A 282 -8.33 4.89 -16.95
CA LEU A 282 -7.60 3.67 -17.23
C LEU A 282 -8.06 3.08 -18.57
N ALA A 283 -7.14 2.97 -19.52
CA ALA A 283 -7.38 2.33 -20.81
C ALA A 283 -6.38 1.19 -21.01
N ASP A 284 -6.89 -0.02 -21.30
CA ASP A 284 -6.09 -1.23 -21.45
C ASP A 284 -6.48 -1.98 -22.74
N LYS A 285 -5.49 -2.29 -23.58
CA LYS A 285 -5.69 -2.93 -24.88
C LYS A 285 -4.80 -4.15 -25.03
N ILE A 286 -5.40 -5.28 -25.33
CA ILE A 286 -4.73 -6.52 -25.72
C ILE A 286 -5.35 -7.00 -27.03
N CYS A 287 -4.77 -6.53 -28.13
CA CYS A 287 -5.35 -6.73 -29.46
C CYS A 287 -5.50 -8.21 -29.85
N GLY A 288 -4.57 -9.07 -29.44
CA GLY A 288 -4.60 -10.49 -29.74
C GLY A 288 -5.78 -11.23 -29.11
N TYR A 289 -6.31 -10.73 -27.99
CA TYR A 289 -7.50 -11.26 -27.33
C TYR A 289 -8.76 -10.41 -27.53
N ASN A 290 -8.70 -9.43 -28.43
CA ASN A 290 -9.80 -8.50 -28.70
C ASN A 290 -10.31 -7.80 -27.42
N ARG A 291 -9.38 -7.50 -26.50
CA ARG A 291 -9.66 -6.76 -25.28
C ARG A 291 -9.41 -5.28 -25.52
N ASP A 292 -10.44 -4.47 -25.34
CA ASP A 292 -10.39 -3.02 -25.33
C ASP A 292 -11.19 -2.53 -24.13
N PHE A 293 -10.50 -2.07 -23.10
CA PHE A 293 -11.08 -1.62 -21.84
C PHE A 293 -10.76 -0.14 -21.66
N ASP A 294 -11.77 0.71 -21.46
CA ASP A 294 -11.63 2.13 -21.15
C ASP A 294 -12.61 2.50 -20.04
N GLN A 295 -12.08 2.85 -18.88
CA GLN A 295 -12.88 3.25 -17.72
C GLN A 295 -12.46 4.62 -17.22
N THR A 296 -13.45 5.49 -16.99
CA THR A 296 -13.23 6.79 -16.36
C THR A 296 -13.92 6.84 -15.01
N THR A 297 -13.14 7.06 -13.98
CA THR A 297 -13.59 7.23 -12.59
C THR A 297 -13.53 8.70 -12.19
N ARG A 298 -14.59 9.20 -11.53
CA ARG A 298 -14.66 10.56 -10.97
C ARG A 298 -15.26 10.48 -9.58
N ILE A 299 -14.54 11.03 -8.61
CA ILE A 299 -15.00 11.06 -7.22
C ILE A 299 -14.95 12.51 -6.74
N VAL A 300 -16.09 13.02 -6.31
CA VAL A 300 -16.20 14.32 -5.60
C VAL A 300 -16.43 14.02 -4.13
N SER A 301 -15.62 14.61 -3.28
CA SER A 301 -15.61 14.31 -1.85
C SER A 301 -15.63 15.56 -1.00
N ALA A 302 -16.30 15.48 0.14
CA ALA A 302 -16.22 16.47 1.20
C ALA A 302 -16.06 15.76 2.54
N PHE A 303 -15.25 16.31 3.42
CA PHE A 303 -15.04 15.75 4.75
C PHE A 303 -14.98 16.84 5.83
N ILE A 304 -15.37 16.45 7.02
CA ILE A 304 -15.32 17.27 8.22
C ILE A 304 -14.95 16.40 9.41
N GLN A 305 -14.06 16.91 10.26
CA GLN A 305 -13.79 16.30 11.57
C GLN A 305 -13.47 17.37 12.60
N ASN A 306 -13.84 17.12 13.85
CA ASN A 306 -13.45 17.94 14.99
C ASN A 306 -12.85 17.07 16.08
N GLU A 307 -11.71 17.49 16.61
CA GLU A 307 -11.04 16.86 17.75
C GLU A 307 -11.05 17.80 18.94
N TRP A 308 -11.79 17.43 20.01
CA TRP A 308 -11.73 18.08 21.32
C TRP A 308 -10.63 17.43 22.13
N LYS A 309 -9.68 18.18 22.65
CA LYS A 309 -8.55 17.59 23.36
C LYS A 309 -8.04 18.43 24.52
N ASN A 310 -7.57 17.70 25.54
CA ASN A 310 -6.75 18.20 26.64
C ASN A 310 -5.68 17.12 27.00
N ASP A 311 -4.96 17.31 28.08
CA ASP A 311 -3.88 16.38 28.49
C ASP A 311 -4.39 14.95 28.77
N ARG A 312 -5.63 14.81 29.30
CA ARG A 312 -6.19 13.51 29.68
C ARG A 312 -7.08 12.89 28.63
N TRP A 313 -7.84 13.69 27.89
CA TRP A 313 -8.87 13.23 26.96
C TRP A 313 -8.68 13.80 25.57
N SER A 314 -8.97 12.99 24.56
CA SER A 314 -9.25 13.46 23.21
C SER A 314 -10.47 12.73 22.66
N PHE A 315 -11.38 13.48 22.06
CA PHE A 315 -12.58 12.99 21.38
C PHE A 315 -12.55 13.51 19.95
N LEU A 316 -12.46 12.63 18.99
CA LEU A 316 -12.54 12.98 17.58
C LEU A 316 -13.80 12.38 16.98
N ILE A 317 -14.56 13.20 16.30
CA ILE A 317 -15.73 12.81 15.50
C ILE A 317 -15.56 13.42 14.12
N GLY A 318 -15.75 12.62 13.09
CA GLY A 318 -15.66 13.08 11.72
C GLY A 318 -16.40 12.17 10.76
N GLY A 319 -16.45 12.60 9.52
CA GLY A 319 -17.02 11.85 8.43
C GLY A 319 -16.67 12.44 7.08
N ARG A 320 -16.79 11.61 6.06
CA ARG A 320 -16.58 11.94 4.66
C ARG A 320 -17.79 11.47 3.84
N ALA A 321 -18.15 12.26 2.87
CA ALA A 321 -19.14 11.95 1.86
C ALA A 321 -18.45 11.90 0.50
N ASP A 322 -18.58 10.77 -0.21
CA ASP A 322 -17.98 10.54 -1.51
C ASP A 322 -19.08 10.27 -2.54
N LYS A 323 -19.13 11.05 -3.63
CA LYS A 323 -19.96 10.77 -4.81
C LYS A 323 -19.08 10.24 -5.91
N HIS A 324 -19.21 8.95 -6.16
CA HIS A 324 -18.52 8.22 -7.23
C HIS A 324 -19.42 8.15 -8.46
N ASN A 325 -18.87 8.33 -9.68
CA ASN A 325 -19.68 8.33 -10.91
C ASN A 325 -20.30 6.96 -11.26
N MET A 326 -19.73 5.88 -10.74
CA MET A 326 -20.27 4.51 -10.95
C MET A 326 -21.31 4.10 -9.89
N LEU A 327 -21.61 4.99 -8.91
CA LEU A 327 -22.61 4.75 -7.89
C LEU A 327 -23.74 5.79 -8.00
N ASP A 328 -24.97 5.34 -7.85
CA ASP A 328 -26.17 6.21 -7.89
C ASP A 328 -26.36 7.03 -6.60
N HIS A 329 -25.73 6.60 -5.49
CA HIS A 329 -25.83 7.21 -4.16
C HIS A 329 -24.49 7.79 -3.68
N VAL A 330 -24.53 8.53 -2.58
CA VAL A 330 -23.37 9.06 -1.86
C VAL A 330 -22.95 8.04 -0.80
N VAL A 331 -21.66 7.71 -0.77
CA VAL A 331 -21.10 6.84 0.27
C VAL A 331 -20.65 7.69 1.45
N LEU A 332 -21.08 7.30 2.66
CA LEU A 332 -20.70 7.96 3.90
C LEU A 332 -19.71 7.10 4.69
N SER A 333 -18.60 7.70 5.09
CA SER A 333 -17.54 7.08 5.89
C SER A 333 -17.37 7.80 7.23
N PRO A 334 -18.06 7.35 8.32
CA PRO A 334 -17.94 7.95 9.64
C PRO A 334 -16.66 7.52 10.35
N ARG A 335 -16.20 8.36 11.30
CA ARG A 335 -15.05 8.07 12.17
C ARG A 335 -15.26 8.64 13.56
N VAL A 336 -14.95 7.83 14.58
CA VAL A 336 -14.93 8.25 15.98
C VAL A 336 -13.66 7.71 16.64
N ASN A 337 -12.91 8.57 17.34
CA ASN A 337 -11.77 8.14 18.15
C ASN A 337 -11.89 8.73 19.54
N ILE A 338 -11.56 7.94 20.54
CA ILE A 338 -11.48 8.34 21.94
C ILE A 338 -10.09 7.98 22.44
N ARG A 339 -9.43 8.92 23.10
CA ARG A 339 -8.18 8.68 23.81
C ARG A 339 -8.32 9.11 25.26
N TYR A 340 -7.81 8.29 26.18
CA TYR A 340 -7.76 8.56 27.61
C TYR A 340 -6.36 8.30 28.16
N ASN A 341 -5.76 9.33 28.73
CA ASN A 341 -4.45 9.28 29.40
C ASN A 341 -4.65 9.42 30.91
N PRO A 342 -4.84 8.32 31.68
CA PRO A 342 -4.95 8.41 33.14
C PRO A 342 -3.67 8.94 33.76
N THR A 343 -2.52 8.64 33.18
CA THR A 343 -1.20 9.14 33.53
C THR A 343 -0.42 9.53 32.28
N PRO A 344 0.67 10.32 32.35
CA PRO A 344 1.54 10.61 31.21
C PRO A 344 2.12 9.36 30.52
N ASN A 345 2.18 8.25 31.24
CA ASN A 345 2.82 7.01 30.78
C ASN A 345 1.84 5.91 30.36
N LEU A 346 0.54 6.16 30.43
CA LEU A 346 -0.49 5.19 30.07
C LEU A 346 -1.53 5.84 29.19
N ASN A 347 -1.75 5.27 28.01
CA ASN A 347 -2.64 5.77 27.00
C ASN A 347 -3.60 4.67 26.55
N PHE A 348 -4.90 4.89 26.68
CA PHE A 348 -5.95 4.05 26.13
C PHE A 348 -6.54 4.71 24.91
N ARG A 349 -6.83 3.94 23.86
CA ARG A 349 -7.52 4.41 22.66
C ARG A 349 -8.61 3.45 22.26
N ALA A 350 -9.72 4.00 21.78
CA ALA A 350 -10.77 3.27 21.12
C ALA A 350 -11.11 3.98 19.81
N SER A 351 -11.29 3.25 18.73
CA SER A 351 -11.66 3.81 17.43
C SER A 351 -12.78 3.01 16.77
N TYR A 352 -13.64 3.71 16.05
CA TYR A 352 -14.59 3.17 15.11
C TYR A 352 -14.46 3.91 13.79
N SER A 353 -14.50 3.18 12.67
CA SER A 353 -14.50 3.77 11.33
C SER A 353 -15.30 2.95 10.35
N GLY A 354 -16.07 3.63 9.50
CA GLY A 354 -16.60 3.06 8.27
C GLY A 354 -15.66 3.32 7.10
N GLY A 355 -15.66 2.43 6.12
CA GLY A 355 -14.89 2.55 4.90
C GLY A 355 -15.58 1.86 3.73
N PHE A 356 -15.06 2.09 2.52
CA PHE A 356 -15.55 1.44 1.32
C PHE A 356 -14.43 1.26 0.29
N ARG A 357 -14.65 0.33 -0.65
CA ARG A 357 -13.86 0.19 -1.88
C ARG A 357 -14.80 0.35 -3.07
N ALA A 358 -14.42 1.21 -4.01
CA ALA A 358 -15.27 1.54 -5.15
C ALA A 358 -15.33 0.39 -6.17
N PRO A 359 -16.44 0.24 -6.93
CA PRO A 359 -16.63 -0.80 -7.93
C PRO A 359 -15.94 -0.43 -9.26
N GLN A 360 -14.65 -0.12 -9.23
CA GLN A 360 -13.84 0.21 -10.39
C GLN A 360 -12.86 -0.91 -10.72
N ALA A 361 -12.30 -0.89 -11.94
CA ALA A 361 -11.20 -1.76 -12.29
C ALA A 361 -9.93 -1.38 -11.55
N PHE A 362 -9.17 -2.38 -11.19
CA PHE A 362 -7.86 -2.26 -10.60
C PHE A 362 -6.84 -3.04 -11.45
N ASP A 363 -5.56 -2.82 -11.21
CA ASP A 363 -4.49 -3.49 -11.96
C ASP A 363 -4.60 -5.02 -11.95
N GLU A 364 -5.10 -5.58 -10.85
CA GLU A 364 -5.35 -7.03 -10.72
C GLU A 364 -6.34 -7.56 -11.79
N ASP A 365 -7.28 -6.71 -12.26
CA ASP A 365 -8.26 -7.06 -13.31
C ASP A 365 -7.66 -7.03 -14.71
N LEU A 366 -6.51 -6.38 -14.86
CA LEU A 366 -5.80 -6.25 -16.12
C LEU A 366 -4.81 -7.39 -16.35
N HIS A 367 -4.44 -8.12 -15.30
CA HIS A 367 -3.60 -9.29 -15.43
C HIS A 367 -4.34 -10.43 -16.14
N ILE A 368 -3.74 -10.91 -17.20
CA ILE A 368 -4.17 -12.17 -17.80
C ILE A 368 -3.54 -13.28 -16.96
N ALA A 369 -4.35 -13.95 -16.16
CA ALA A 369 -3.87 -15.08 -15.38
C ALA A 369 -3.67 -16.27 -16.31
N ALA A 370 -2.42 -16.64 -16.54
CA ALA A 370 -2.05 -17.82 -17.35
C ALA A 370 -1.75 -19.01 -16.43
N VAL A 371 -2.69 -19.37 -15.56
CA VAL A 371 -2.53 -20.50 -14.65
C VAL A 371 -2.92 -21.80 -15.36
N GLY A 372 -2.04 -22.80 -15.35
CA GLY A 372 -2.30 -24.11 -15.97
C GLY A 372 -2.43 -24.06 -17.49
N GLY A 373 -1.86 -23.03 -18.17
CA GLY A 373 -1.88 -22.93 -19.64
C GLY A 373 -3.18 -22.38 -20.23
N LYS A 374 -4.12 -21.91 -19.38
CA LYS A 374 -5.34 -21.24 -19.82
C LYS A 374 -5.22 -19.73 -19.62
N VAL A 375 -5.64 -18.97 -20.61
CA VAL A 375 -5.75 -17.51 -20.53
C VAL A 375 -7.06 -17.16 -19.83
N ALA A 376 -7.00 -16.33 -18.78
CA ALA A 376 -8.17 -15.84 -18.08
C ALA A 376 -8.30 -14.32 -18.23
N ILE A 377 -9.45 -13.84 -18.72
CA ILE A 377 -9.78 -12.42 -18.83
C ILE A 377 -10.82 -12.08 -17.76
N ILE A 378 -10.59 -11.02 -17.02
CA ILE A 378 -11.52 -10.55 -15.98
C ILE A 378 -12.44 -9.47 -16.57
N LYS A 379 -13.74 -9.63 -16.36
CA LYS A 379 -14.78 -8.64 -16.62
C LYS A 379 -15.35 -8.13 -15.30
N ILE A 380 -15.90 -6.94 -15.30
CA ILE A 380 -16.57 -6.34 -14.15
C ILE A 380 -18.07 -6.48 -14.37
N ASP A 381 -18.78 -7.02 -13.39
CA ASP A 381 -20.24 -7.05 -13.37
C ASP A 381 -20.78 -5.61 -13.46
N PRO A 382 -21.67 -5.31 -14.43
CA PRO A 382 -22.30 -3.99 -14.53
C PRO A 382 -23.06 -3.55 -13.27
N ASP A 383 -23.54 -4.50 -12.47
CA ASP A 383 -24.29 -4.28 -11.23
C ASP A 383 -23.40 -4.33 -9.97
N LEU A 384 -22.08 -4.34 -10.14
CA LEU A 384 -21.11 -4.38 -9.03
C LEU A 384 -21.31 -3.19 -8.09
N LYS A 385 -21.56 -3.49 -6.81
CA LYS A 385 -21.68 -2.49 -5.73
C LYS A 385 -20.35 -2.29 -5.05
N GLU A 386 -20.22 -1.19 -4.32
CA GLU A 386 -19.05 -0.97 -3.47
C GLU A 386 -18.96 -2.00 -2.34
N GLU A 387 -17.75 -2.42 -1.99
CA GLU A 387 -17.49 -3.11 -0.73
C GLU A 387 -17.58 -2.11 0.42
N ARG A 388 -18.17 -2.52 1.54
CA ARG A 388 -18.29 -1.70 2.75
C ARG A 388 -17.61 -2.35 3.95
N SER A 389 -17.00 -1.53 4.79
CA SER A 389 -16.35 -1.99 6.02
C SER A 389 -16.82 -1.23 7.24
N GLN A 390 -16.77 -1.92 8.37
CA GLN A 390 -16.88 -1.38 9.71
C GLN A 390 -15.73 -1.94 10.54
N SER A 391 -14.89 -1.05 11.06
CA SER A 391 -13.71 -1.43 11.85
C SER A 391 -13.79 -0.82 13.25
N VAL A 392 -13.43 -1.63 14.24
CA VAL A 392 -13.28 -1.22 15.63
C VAL A 392 -11.89 -1.62 16.10
N SER A 393 -11.19 -0.75 16.82
CA SER A 393 -9.99 -1.12 17.54
C SER A 393 -9.95 -0.51 18.94
N VAL A 394 -9.32 -1.22 19.87
CA VAL A 394 -9.05 -0.77 21.24
C VAL A 394 -7.60 -1.07 21.56
N SER A 395 -6.87 -0.08 22.09
CA SER A 395 -5.46 -0.27 22.44
C SER A 395 -5.11 0.34 23.79
N ALA A 396 -4.08 -0.24 24.42
CA ALA A 396 -3.38 0.28 25.58
C ALA A 396 -1.89 0.40 25.26
N ASP A 397 -1.34 1.58 25.49
CA ASP A 397 0.09 1.90 25.28
C ASP A 397 0.69 2.38 26.59
N MET A 398 1.68 1.67 27.09
CA MET A 398 2.31 1.90 28.37
C MET A 398 3.80 2.17 28.23
N TYR A 399 4.27 3.22 28.87
CA TYR A 399 5.68 3.57 29.01
C TYR A 399 6.07 3.41 30.47
N HIS A 400 7.13 2.67 30.73
CA HIS A 400 7.64 2.51 32.08
C HIS A 400 9.16 2.53 32.11
N ARG A 401 9.73 3.03 33.23
CA ARG A 401 11.16 3.04 33.46
C ARG A 401 11.51 2.20 34.68
N PHE A 402 12.23 1.10 34.45
CA PHE A 402 12.77 0.23 35.48
C PHE A 402 14.26 0.56 35.68
N GLY A 403 14.58 1.44 36.61
CA GLY A 403 15.94 1.92 36.80
C GLY A 403 16.46 2.66 35.55
N GLN A 404 17.43 2.06 34.85
CA GLN A 404 17.96 2.62 33.57
C GLN A 404 17.25 2.08 32.33
N VAL A 405 16.45 1.04 32.44
CA VAL A 405 15.75 0.42 31.32
C VAL A 405 14.45 1.16 31.05
N GLN A 406 14.27 1.63 29.82
CA GLN A 406 13.02 2.20 29.36
C GLN A 406 12.25 1.13 28.57
N VAL A 407 11.00 0.91 28.94
CA VAL A 407 10.12 -0.08 28.30
C VAL A 407 8.89 0.62 27.75
N ASN A 408 8.51 0.29 26.53
CA ASN A 408 7.21 0.59 25.94
C ASN A 408 6.52 -0.72 25.61
N LEU A 409 5.24 -0.84 25.93
CA LEU A 409 4.39 -1.98 25.61
C LEU A 409 3.08 -1.47 25.01
N LEU A 410 2.76 -1.91 23.80
CA LEU A 410 1.49 -1.67 23.12
C LEU A 410 0.73 -3.00 22.96
N VAL A 411 -0.53 -2.98 23.33
CA VAL A 411 -1.49 -4.05 23.06
C VAL A 411 -2.68 -3.44 22.34
N GLU A 412 -3.08 -4.02 21.20
CA GLU A 412 -4.21 -3.56 20.40
C GLU A 412 -5.08 -4.74 19.97
N GLY A 413 -6.36 -4.71 20.31
CA GLY A 413 -7.37 -5.59 19.75
C GLY A 413 -8.08 -4.92 18.58
N PHE A 414 -8.36 -5.65 17.51
CA PHE A 414 -9.04 -5.13 16.32
C PHE A 414 -10.09 -6.11 15.79
N TYR A 415 -11.13 -5.55 15.18
CA TYR A 415 -12.18 -6.27 14.46
C TYR A 415 -12.61 -5.46 13.24
N THR A 416 -12.66 -6.11 12.08
CA THR A 416 -13.16 -5.52 10.83
C THR A 416 -14.18 -6.47 10.20
N ASN A 417 -15.35 -5.94 9.90
CA ASN A 417 -16.42 -6.61 9.17
C ASN A 417 -16.52 -6.02 7.77
N LEU A 418 -16.37 -6.87 6.75
CA LEU A 418 -16.54 -6.53 5.34
C LEU A 418 -17.87 -7.07 4.84
N LYS A 419 -18.55 -6.29 4.00
CA LYS A 419 -19.77 -6.64 3.28
C LYS A 419 -19.54 -6.47 1.79
N ASP A 420 -20.23 -7.29 1.00
CA ASP A 420 -20.22 -7.21 -0.46
C ASP A 420 -18.79 -7.31 -1.05
N VAL A 421 -17.95 -8.19 -0.47
CA VAL A 421 -16.54 -8.39 -0.85
C VAL A 421 -16.45 -8.79 -2.31
N PHE A 422 -15.50 -8.23 -3.06
CA PHE A 422 -15.28 -8.59 -4.45
C PHE A 422 -14.70 -10.01 -4.57
N VAL A 423 -15.39 -10.84 -5.33
CA VAL A 423 -14.97 -12.20 -5.67
C VAL A 423 -14.93 -12.37 -7.17
N LEU A 424 -14.16 -13.34 -7.66
CA LEU A 424 -14.09 -13.70 -9.07
C LEU A 424 -14.84 -15.00 -9.29
N GLU A 425 -15.78 -15.00 -10.23
CA GLU A 425 -16.52 -16.19 -10.64
C GLU A 425 -16.30 -16.48 -12.12
N ASP A 426 -16.16 -17.76 -12.45
CA ASP A 426 -16.03 -18.22 -13.82
C ASP A 426 -17.38 -18.21 -14.52
N ILE A 427 -17.49 -17.45 -15.63
CA ILE A 427 -18.75 -17.32 -16.37
C ILE A 427 -18.77 -18.09 -17.67
N SER A 428 -17.65 -18.21 -18.37
CA SER A 428 -17.57 -18.93 -19.66
C SER A 428 -16.15 -19.31 -20.02
N THR A 429 -16.03 -20.36 -20.85
CA THR A 429 -14.77 -20.67 -21.55
C THR A 429 -15.07 -20.71 -23.04
N ASP A 430 -14.46 -19.83 -23.82
CA ASP A 430 -14.60 -19.78 -25.27
C ASP A 430 -13.21 -19.79 -25.92
N ASN A 431 -13.02 -20.67 -26.91
CA ASN A 431 -11.74 -20.84 -27.64
C ASN A 431 -10.49 -20.99 -26.72
N GLY A 432 -10.66 -21.61 -25.55
CA GLY A 432 -9.57 -21.78 -24.59
C GLY A 432 -9.32 -20.56 -23.68
N ILE A 433 -10.08 -19.48 -23.85
CA ILE A 433 -10.04 -18.28 -23.03
C ILE A 433 -11.13 -18.39 -21.96
N LEU A 434 -10.71 -18.39 -20.69
CA LEU A 434 -11.63 -18.33 -19.55
C LEU A 434 -12.04 -16.89 -19.29
N THR A 435 -13.34 -16.63 -19.21
CA THR A 435 -13.84 -15.33 -18.76
C THR A 435 -14.28 -15.46 -17.31
N LYS A 436 -13.67 -14.66 -16.44
CA LYS A 436 -14.05 -14.48 -15.04
C LYS A 436 -14.81 -13.16 -14.88
N GLU A 437 -15.77 -13.14 -13.97
CA GLU A 437 -16.51 -11.92 -13.65
C GLU A 437 -16.25 -11.53 -12.20
N ARG A 438 -15.92 -10.26 -11.99
CA ARG A 438 -15.82 -9.67 -10.66
C ARG A 438 -17.21 -9.27 -10.21
N ARG A 439 -17.67 -9.82 -9.09
CA ARG A 439 -18.98 -9.56 -8.48
C ARG A 439 -18.88 -9.47 -6.96
N ASN A 440 -20.00 -9.13 -6.31
CA ASN A 440 -20.07 -9.10 -4.86
C ASN A 440 -20.31 -10.50 -4.27
N GLY A 441 -19.49 -10.91 -3.31
CA GLY A 441 -19.65 -12.13 -2.50
C GLY A 441 -20.27 -11.85 -1.13
N SER A 442 -20.25 -12.86 -0.25
CA SER A 442 -20.95 -12.85 1.05
C SER A 442 -20.38 -11.88 2.09
N GLY A 443 -19.14 -11.50 1.94
CA GLY A 443 -18.40 -10.67 2.90
C GLY A 443 -17.36 -11.47 3.69
N ALA A 444 -16.59 -10.76 4.54
CA ALA A 444 -15.50 -11.32 5.33
C ALA A 444 -15.40 -10.69 6.72
N GLU A 445 -14.74 -11.38 7.63
CA GLU A 445 -14.44 -10.90 8.97
C GLU A 445 -12.97 -11.12 9.29
N VAL A 446 -12.36 -10.11 9.88
CA VAL A 446 -10.98 -10.17 10.37
C VAL A 446 -10.94 -9.65 11.78
N MET A 447 -10.32 -10.41 12.69
CA MET A 447 -10.15 -10.03 14.09
C MET A 447 -8.80 -10.51 14.62
N GLY A 448 -8.26 -9.80 15.59
CA GLY A 448 -7.00 -10.21 16.19
C GLY A 448 -6.49 -9.28 17.27
N VAL A 449 -5.26 -9.60 17.70
CA VAL A 449 -4.51 -8.84 18.69
C VAL A 449 -3.10 -8.57 18.16
N ASN A 450 -2.67 -7.32 18.24
CA ASN A 450 -1.31 -6.87 18.01
C ASN A 450 -0.63 -6.64 19.36
N LEU A 451 0.57 -7.19 19.51
CA LEU A 451 1.45 -6.99 20.66
C LEU A 451 2.75 -6.38 20.18
N GLU A 452 3.23 -5.32 20.83
CA GLU A 452 4.52 -4.71 20.51
C GLU A 452 5.22 -4.31 21.81
N GLY A 453 6.48 -4.67 21.91
CA GLY A 453 7.35 -4.33 23.02
C GLY A 453 8.65 -3.70 22.53
N ARG A 454 9.08 -2.63 23.17
CA ARG A 454 10.38 -2.00 22.97
C ARG A 454 11.05 -1.82 24.32
N ALA A 455 12.31 -2.23 24.41
CA ALA A 455 13.11 -2.07 25.62
C ALA A 455 14.48 -1.47 25.28
N VAL A 456 14.78 -0.32 25.85
CA VAL A 456 16.08 0.34 25.78
C VAL A 456 16.80 0.09 27.10
N PHE A 457 17.74 -0.87 27.10
CA PHE A 457 18.44 -1.29 28.34
C PHE A 457 19.50 -0.28 28.76
N THR A 458 20.27 0.19 27.77
CA THR A 458 21.34 1.16 27.95
C THR A 458 21.62 1.85 26.61
N ARG A 459 22.69 2.65 26.53
CA ARG A 459 23.10 3.27 25.25
C ARG A 459 23.57 2.26 24.20
N TRP A 460 23.85 1.03 24.60
CA TRP A 460 24.45 0.02 23.72
C TRP A 460 23.46 -1.08 23.27
N LEU A 461 22.28 -1.22 23.90
CA LEU A 461 21.31 -2.26 23.57
C LEU A 461 19.88 -1.71 23.53
N GLU A 462 19.22 -1.87 22.40
CA GLU A 462 17.79 -1.68 22.21
C GLU A 462 17.19 -2.94 21.60
N LEU A 463 16.09 -3.43 22.16
CA LEU A 463 15.31 -4.55 21.65
C LEU A 463 13.91 -4.08 21.30
N GLN A 464 13.40 -4.55 20.16
CA GLN A 464 12.02 -4.37 19.76
C GLN A 464 11.48 -5.69 19.22
N ALA A 465 10.26 -6.05 19.62
CA ALA A 465 9.57 -7.22 19.09
C ALA A 465 8.08 -6.93 18.96
N GLY A 466 7.46 -7.55 17.99
CA GLY A 466 6.02 -7.45 17.77
C GLY A 466 5.46 -8.75 17.25
N ALA A 467 4.22 -9.06 17.64
CA ALA A 467 3.47 -10.21 17.17
C ALA A 467 2.03 -9.83 16.86
N THR A 468 1.46 -10.49 15.87
CA THR A 468 0.05 -10.43 15.52
C THR A 468 -0.53 -11.83 15.60
N ILE A 469 -1.63 -11.97 16.31
CA ILE A 469 -2.44 -13.18 16.36
C ILE A 469 -3.81 -12.81 15.82
N GLN A 470 -4.25 -13.45 14.73
CA GLN A 470 -5.45 -13.03 14.02
C GLN A 470 -6.21 -14.23 13.44
N ARG A 471 -7.45 -13.94 13.02
CA ARG A 471 -8.29 -14.85 12.27
C ARG A 471 -8.98 -14.07 11.15
N SER A 472 -8.79 -14.52 9.89
CA SER A 472 -9.36 -13.90 8.69
C SER A 472 -10.19 -14.92 7.93
N ARG A 473 -11.51 -14.67 7.76
CA ARG A 473 -12.43 -15.64 7.15
C ARG A 473 -13.53 -14.96 6.35
N TYR A 474 -13.92 -15.59 5.26
CA TYR A 474 -15.19 -15.32 4.59
C TYR A 474 -16.37 -15.77 5.46
N LYS A 475 -17.49 -15.08 5.38
CA LYS A 475 -18.73 -15.42 6.13
C LYS A 475 -19.31 -16.73 5.65
N GLU A 476 -19.26 -16.96 4.34
CA GLU A 476 -19.61 -18.21 3.69
C GLU A 476 -18.40 -18.76 2.94
N PRO A 477 -18.30 -20.06 2.71
CA PRO A 477 -17.21 -20.62 1.91
C PRO A 477 -17.22 -20.02 0.51
N GLU A 478 -16.07 -19.53 0.05
CA GLU A 478 -15.88 -18.98 -1.30
C GLU A 478 -15.26 -20.03 -2.21
N LYS A 479 -15.80 -20.14 -3.43
CA LYS A 479 -15.29 -21.02 -4.47
C LYS A 479 -14.05 -20.38 -5.10
N TRP A 480 -12.94 -21.10 -5.12
CA TRP A 480 -11.66 -20.64 -5.61
C TRP A 480 -11.09 -21.47 -6.78
N SER A 481 -11.70 -22.62 -7.07
CA SER A 481 -11.33 -23.54 -8.16
C SER A 481 -12.53 -23.84 -9.05
N GLU A 482 -12.27 -24.09 -10.33
CA GLU A 482 -13.28 -24.56 -11.30
C GLU A 482 -13.64 -26.05 -11.09
N ASP A 483 -12.75 -26.81 -10.45
CA ASP A 483 -12.97 -28.23 -10.20
C ASP A 483 -14.06 -28.42 -9.13
N PRO A 484 -15.21 -29.04 -9.46
CA PRO A 484 -16.30 -29.23 -8.51
C PRO A 484 -15.93 -30.15 -7.34
N GLU A 485 -14.85 -30.95 -7.46
CA GLU A 485 -14.37 -31.79 -6.38
C GLU A 485 -13.51 -31.01 -5.35
N VAL A 486 -13.10 -29.77 -5.69
CA VAL A 486 -12.31 -28.93 -4.79
C VAL A 486 -13.25 -28.17 -3.87
N PRO A 487 -13.11 -28.32 -2.54
CA PRO A 487 -13.99 -27.65 -1.59
C PRO A 487 -13.80 -26.13 -1.63
N ALA A 488 -14.91 -25.42 -1.42
CA ALA A 488 -14.88 -23.99 -1.15
C ALA A 488 -14.26 -23.71 0.22
N GLU A 489 -13.54 -22.60 0.35
CA GLU A 489 -12.77 -22.27 1.54
C GLU A 489 -13.33 -21.05 2.27
N ARG A 490 -13.32 -21.11 3.60
CA ARG A 490 -13.63 -19.93 4.45
C ARG A 490 -12.39 -19.13 4.83
N LYS A 491 -11.24 -19.80 4.93
CA LYS A 491 -9.99 -19.13 5.30
C LYS A 491 -9.52 -18.26 4.14
N ILE A 492 -9.20 -17.01 4.41
CA ILE A 492 -8.63 -16.12 3.37
C ILE A 492 -7.22 -16.60 3.06
N PHE A 493 -6.95 -16.82 1.78
CA PHE A 493 -5.65 -17.32 1.31
C PHE A 493 -4.51 -16.36 1.65
N ARG A 494 -3.30 -16.92 1.82
CA ARG A 494 -2.05 -16.21 2.08
C ARG A 494 -2.09 -15.31 3.30
N THR A 495 -2.95 -15.64 4.28
CA THR A 495 -3.13 -14.87 5.51
C THR A 495 -2.81 -15.77 6.71
N PRO A 496 -1.58 -15.68 7.29
CA PRO A 496 -1.20 -16.44 8.45
C PRO A 496 -1.97 -15.99 9.69
N ASP A 497 -2.33 -16.94 10.54
CA ASP A 497 -3.01 -16.65 11.81
C ASP A 497 -2.05 -16.06 12.85
N VAL A 498 -0.73 -16.31 12.72
CA VAL A 498 0.32 -15.77 13.60
C VAL A 498 1.50 -15.29 12.77
N TYR A 499 1.98 -14.08 13.03
CA TYR A 499 3.23 -13.55 12.46
C TYR A 499 3.83 -12.50 13.37
N GLY A 500 5.12 -12.21 13.19
CA GLY A 500 5.79 -11.25 14.03
C GLY A 500 7.17 -10.87 13.53
N TYR A 501 7.83 -10.01 14.31
CA TYR A 501 9.19 -9.57 14.03
C TYR A 501 9.97 -9.32 15.33
N PHE A 502 11.28 -9.30 15.21
CA PHE A 502 12.14 -8.77 16.25
C PHE A 502 13.27 -7.94 15.62
N THR A 503 13.80 -7.01 16.40
CA THR A 503 14.99 -6.22 16.05
C THR A 503 15.83 -5.99 17.31
N ALA A 504 17.12 -6.25 17.21
CA ALA A 504 18.10 -5.91 18.23
C ALA A 504 19.12 -4.93 17.65
N LEU A 505 19.23 -3.75 18.25
CA LEU A 505 20.24 -2.75 17.91
C LEU A 505 21.31 -2.75 19.00
N LEU A 506 22.53 -3.09 18.60
CA LEU A 506 23.72 -3.09 19.47
C LEU A 506 24.67 -1.99 19.04
N ASN A 507 25.00 -1.09 19.95
CA ASN A 507 25.96 0.00 19.78
C ASN A 507 27.11 -0.14 20.79
N PRO A 508 27.99 -1.17 20.66
CA PRO A 508 29.01 -1.47 21.66
C PRO A 508 30.02 -0.33 21.81
N VAL A 509 30.28 0.42 20.76
CA VAL A 509 31.13 1.62 20.76
C VAL A 509 30.52 2.71 19.87
N LYS A 510 30.92 3.98 20.08
CA LYS A 510 30.33 5.16 19.41
C LYS A 510 30.29 5.14 17.87
N ARG A 511 31.11 4.33 17.21
CA ARG A 511 31.26 4.30 15.75
C ARG A 511 30.95 2.94 15.13
N PHE A 512 30.43 2.03 15.91
CA PHE A 512 30.10 0.69 15.44
C PHE A 512 28.73 0.25 15.95
N SER A 513 27.85 -0.11 15.02
CA SER A 513 26.49 -0.58 15.31
C SER A 513 26.28 -1.92 14.61
N VAL A 514 25.58 -2.82 15.28
CA VAL A 514 25.09 -4.07 14.72
C VAL A 514 23.58 -4.07 14.85
N VAL A 515 22.88 -4.35 13.75
CA VAL A 515 21.43 -4.55 13.75
C VAL A 515 21.18 -6.01 13.36
N LEU A 516 20.47 -6.71 14.25
CA LEU A 516 19.93 -8.04 13.96
C LEU A 516 18.41 -7.93 13.91
N SER A 517 17.81 -8.36 12.83
CA SER A 517 16.36 -8.37 12.68
C SER A 517 15.89 -9.69 12.08
N GLY A 518 14.68 -10.10 12.43
CA GLY A 518 14.06 -11.27 11.85
C GLY A 518 12.53 -11.12 11.80
N THR A 519 11.92 -11.84 10.87
CA THR A 519 10.47 -11.93 10.70
C THR A 519 10.03 -13.38 10.80
N TYR A 520 8.99 -13.62 11.58
CA TYR A 520 8.33 -14.91 11.66
C TYR A 520 7.00 -14.86 10.94
N THR A 521 6.75 -15.83 10.07
CA THR A 521 5.47 -16.04 9.39
C THR A 521 5.00 -17.45 9.70
N GLY A 522 3.85 -17.56 10.36
CA GLY A 522 3.20 -18.83 10.66
C GLY A 522 2.54 -19.46 9.44
N GLU A 523 1.98 -20.63 9.63
CA GLU A 523 1.25 -21.36 8.60
C GLU A 523 0.13 -20.52 7.97
N MET A 524 -0.03 -20.61 6.66
CA MET A 524 -1.11 -19.97 5.91
C MET A 524 -1.59 -20.87 4.79
N LEU A 525 -2.88 -20.83 4.51
CA LEU A 525 -3.48 -21.55 3.40
C LEU A 525 -3.10 -20.88 2.06
N VAL A 526 -2.59 -21.67 1.11
CA VAL A 526 -2.23 -21.20 -0.23
C VAL A 526 -2.89 -22.07 -1.30
N PRO A 527 -3.37 -21.48 -2.41
CA PRO A 527 -3.89 -22.23 -3.52
C PRO A 527 -2.75 -22.72 -4.41
N HIS A 528 -2.81 -23.99 -4.80
CA HIS A 528 -1.97 -24.56 -5.84
C HIS A 528 -2.85 -24.94 -7.02
N ALA A 529 -2.61 -24.33 -8.17
CA ALA A 529 -3.37 -24.60 -9.36
C ALA A 529 -2.89 -25.87 -10.07
N LYS A 530 -3.83 -26.52 -10.76
CA LYS A 530 -3.57 -27.65 -11.65
C LYS A 530 -2.51 -27.29 -12.70
N GLY A 531 -1.60 -28.21 -12.95
CA GLY A 531 -0.51 -28.06 -13.89
C GLY A 531 0.54 -29.12 -13.61
N TYR A 532 1.48 -28.87 -12.72
CA TYR A 532 2.40 -29.87 -12.19
C TYR A 532 1.70 -30.89 -11.28
N ILE A 533 0.62 -30.48 -10.62
CA ILE A 533 -0.25 -31.36 -9.82
C ILE A 533 -1.50 -31.73 -10.62
N PRO A 534 -2.12 -32.90 -10.39
CA PRO A 534 -3.22 -33.40 -11.21
C PRO A 534 -4.53 -32.60 -11.04
N LYS A 535 -4.73 -31.92 -9.92
CA LYS A 535 -5.91 -31.07 -9.60
C LYS A 535 -5.55 -29.91 -8.71
N ASP A 536 -6.42 -28.89 -8.67
CA ASP A 536 -6.27 -27.78 -7.74
C ASP A 536 -6.33 -28.26 -6.29
N ILE A 537 -5.46 -27.79 -5.44
CA ILE A 537 -5.46 -28.08 -4.00
C ILE A 537 -5.16 -26.83 -3.19
N ALA A 538 -5.79 -26.69 -2.03
CA ALA A 538 -5.41 -25.72 -1.01
C ALA A 538 -4.54 -26.41 0.04
N VAL A 539 -3.37 -25.85 0.33
CA VAL A 539 -2.38 -26.44 1.23
C VAL A 539 -1.93 -25.41 2.25
N ASP A 540 -1.79 -25.83 3.51
CA ASP A 540 -1.14 -25.03 4.52
C ASP A 540 0.38 -25.03 4.30
N THR A 541 0.99 -23.83 4.27
CA THR A 541 2.45 -23.69 4.23
C THR A 541 3.05 -24.15 5.56
N ARG A 542 4.35 -24.42 5.58
CA ARG A 542 5.11 -24.48 6.84
C ARG A 542 5.33 -23.06 7.36
N ASP A 543 5.52 -22.93 8.67
CA ASP A 543 6.03 -21.70 9.26
C ASP A 543 7.51 -21.48 8.91
N PHE A 544 7.95 -20.25 8.89
CA PHE A 544 9.33 -19.90 8.61
C PHE A 544 9.79 -18.66 9.37
N LEU A 545 11.08 -18.61 9.68
CA LEU A 545 11.77 -17.49 10.28
C LEU A 545 12.85 -17.00 9.30
N ASP A 546 12.75 -15.74 8.90
CA ASP A 546 13.74 -15.05 8.07
C ASP A 546 14.54 -14.06 8.95
N MET A 547 15.90 -14.07 8.87
CA MET A 547 16.80 -13.28 9.70
C MET A 547 17.82 -12.49 8.87
#